data_2ba46196ecd9acf818dd5910b710cdad
#
_entry.id   2ba46196ecd9acf818dd5910b710cdad
#
_cell.length_a   1.000
_cell.length_b   1.000
_cell.length_c   1.000
_cell.angle_alpha   90.00
_cell.angle_beta   90.00
_cell.angle_gamma   90.00
#
_symmetry.space_group_name_H-M   'P 1'
#
loop_
_entity.id
_entity.type
_entity.pdbx_description
1 polymer ?
#
loop_
_entity_poly.entity_id
_entity_poly.type
_entity_poly.pdbx_seq_one_letter_code
_entity_poly.pdbx_strand_id
1 'polypeptide(L)'
;MRYGRLPVLIGASLAVLTGVGAVGTMTYVHRSEGTIEYEFTSAPSAFDAMVAPHFKLVEPVSWLIESDRGDPQKTGPCGGSNVDWGKESYVVNEARGGSMMHLKLMETVYHPGHYRVALAVNSMNELPPDPVAVTRDSITRGPWSISAPIQDPAVAPVLMDGLFVHSTRPAAMPQTWEADIPLPNLNCNRCVIQVIQFMSNHAFNNPGGYSYHHCAIMKLTADPSKPLDTRWPAERATQQ
;
A
#
# COMPACT_ATOMS: atom_id res chain seq x y z
N MET A 1 52.45 -21.66 -30.46
CA MET A 1 51.04 -21.97 -30.76
C MET A 1 50.16 -21.28 -29.72
N ARG A 2 49.48 -20.23 -30.13
CA ARG A 2 48.57 -19.48 -29.24
C ARG A 2 47.16 -19.98 -29.51
N TYR A 3 46.52 -20.59 -28.53
CA TYR A 3 45.13 -20.94 -28.60
C TYR A 3 44.28 -19.68 -28.31
N GLY A 4 43.59 -19.20 -29.34
CA GLY A 4 42.60 -18.17 -29.20
C GLY A 4 41.33 -18.75 -28.53
N ARG A 5 40.87 -18.10 -27.46
CA ARG A 5 39.58 -18.42 -26.87
C ARG A 5 38.51 -17.76 -27.74
N LEU A 6 37.61 -18.55 -28.32
CA LEU A 6 36.36 -18.06 -28.91
C LEU A 6 35.45 -17.54 -27.82
N PRO A 7 34.79 -16.40 -28.03
CA PRO A 7 33.72 -15.95 -27.12
C PRO A 7 32.52 -16.87 -27.29
N VAL A 8 32.03 -17.43 -26.19
CA VAL A 8 30.76 -18.13 -26.15
C VAL A 8 29.66 -17.07 -26.23
N LEU A 9 29.03 -16.96 -27.37
CA LEU A 9 27.80 -16.23 -27.55
C LEU A 9 26.68 -17.02 -26.84
N ILE A 10 26.34 -16.58 -25.62
CA ILE A 10 25.14 -17.07 -24.93
C ILE A 10 23.96 -16.38 -25.60
N GLY A 11 23.23 -17.14 -26.41
CA GLY A 11 22.03 -16.66 -27.07
C GLY A 11 20.99 -16.24 -26.05
N ALA A 12 20.48 -15.03 -26.19
CA ALA A 12 19.32 -14.57 -25.45
C ALA A 12 18.10 -15.36 -25.91
N SER A 13 17.54 -16.19 -25.06
CA SER A 13 16.26 -16.82 -25.32
C SER A 13 15.16 -15.80 -25.12
N LEU A 14 14.50 -15.41 -26.20
CA LEU A 14 13.33 -14.54 -26.19
C LEU A 14 12.12 -15.39 -25.78
N ALA A 15 11.67 -15.26 -24.54
CA ALA A 15 10.40 -15.83 -24.12
C ALA A 15 9.30 -14.78 -24.36
N VAL A 16 8.50 -14.99 -25.39
CA VAL A 16 7.29 -14.19 -25.63
C VAL A 16 6.15 -14.83 -24.86
N LEU A 17 5.77 -14.21 -23.74
CA LEU A 17 4.55 -14.56 -23.02
C LEU A 17 3.40 -13.74 -23.58
N THR A 18 2.60 -14.35 -24.45
CA THR A 18 1.35 -13.77 -24.95
C THR A 18 0.23 -14.02 -23.94
N GLY A 19 0.07 -13.09 -23.00
CA GLY A 19 -1.17 -12.93 -22.23
C GLY A 19 -1.92 -11.72 -22.74
N VAL A 20 -3.23 -11.81 -22.84
CA VAL A 20 -4.08 -10.72 -23.32
C VAL A 20 -3.85 -9.48 -22.44
N GLY A 21 -3.14 -8.47 -22.98
CA GLY A 21 -3.07 -7.14 -22.40
C GLY A 21 -1.71 -6.52 -22.15
N ALA A 22 -0.59 -7.23 -22.17
CA ALA A 22 0.71 -6.58 -22.01
C ALA A 22 1.83 -7.38 -22.70
N VAL A 23 2.41 -6.83 -23.74
CA VAL A 23 3.68 -7.31 -24.29
C VAL A 23 4.80 -6.61 -23.54
N GLY A 24 5.45 -7.32 -22.64
CA GLY A 24 6.63 -6.84 -21.94
C GLY A 24 7.88 -7.49 -22.47
N THR A 25 8.95 -6.72 -22.69
CA THR A 25 10.26 -7.24 -23.07
C THR A 25 11.12 -7.32 -21.83
N MET A 26 11.62 -8.52 -21.53
CA MET A 26 12.59 -8.71 -20.45
C MET A 26 13.98 -8.43 -21.02
N THR A 27 14.66 -7.41 -20.53
CA THR A 27 16.02 -7.09 -20.94
C THR A 27 16.98 -7.48 -19.83
N TYR A 28 18.02 -8.20 -20.16
CA TYR A 28 19.14 -8.50 -19.26
C TYR A 28 19.98 -7.23 -19.09
N VAL A 29 20.10 -6.75 -17.85
CA VAL A 29 20.73 -5.45 -17.62
C VAL A 29 22.12 -5.53 -17.01
N HIS A 30 22.40 -6.45 -16.10
CA HIS A 30 23.75 -6.52 -15.51
C HIS A 30 24.01 -7.82 -14.74
N ARG A 31 25.26 -8.25 -14.76
CA ARG A 31 25.76 -9.32 -13.91
C ARG A 31 26.91 -8.78 -13.08
N SER A 32 26.72 -8.59 -11.80
CA SER A 32 27.78 -8.36 -10.83
C SER A 32 27.71 -9.40 -9.73
N GLU A 33 28.84 -10.04 -9.44
CA GLU A 33 29.04 -10.95 -8.30
C GLU A 33 27.96 -12.04 -8.11
N GLY A 34 27.54 -12.68 -9.19
CA GLY A 34 26.64 -13.84 -9.13
C GLY A 34 25.15 -13.51 -9.08
N THR A 35 24.77 -12.25 -8.97
CA THR A 35 23.38 -11.81 -9.00
C THR A 35 22.98 -11.37 -10.41
N ILE A 36 21.89 -11.93 -10.93
CA ILE A 36 21.33 -11.56 -12.22
C ILE A 36 20.14 -10.63 -11.94
N GLU A 37 20.24 -9.37 -12.32
CA GLU A 37 19.13 -8.43 -12.27
C GLU A 37 18.43 -8.41 -13.63
N TYR A 38 17.13 -8.67 -13.62
CA TYR A 38 16.28 -8.59 -14.79
C TYR A 38 15.45 -7.32 -14.70
N GLU A 39 15.52 -6.47 -15.71
CA GLU A 39 14.61 -5.36 -15.86
C GLU A 39 13.47 -5.77 -16.77
N PHE A 40 12.24 -5.71 -16.24
CA PHE A 40 11.04 -5.79 -17.06
C PHE A 40 10.80 -4.41 -17.66
N THR A 41 11.18 -4.21 -18.90
CA THR A 41 10.62 -3.12 -19.69
C THR A 41 9.30 -3.63 -20.29
N SER A 42 8.25 -3.73 -19.47
CA SER A 42 6.94 -3.58 -20.05
C SER A 42 6.87 -2.12 -20.46
N ALA A 43 6.54 -1.85 -21.69
CA ALA A 43 5.78 -0.66 -21.98
C ALA A 43 4.33 -0.99 -21.59
N PRO A 44 3.89 -0.78 -20.32
CA PRO A 44 2.52 -0.48 -20.13
C PRO A 44 2.35 0.77 -20.96
N SER A 45 1.30 0.91 -21.71
CA SER A 45 0.89 2.23 -22.05
C SER A 45 1.02 3.01 -20.73
N ALA A 46 1.79 4.08 -20.70
CA ALA A 46 1.99 4.89 -19.50
C ALA A 46 0.62 5.32 -18.91
N PHE A 47 -0.42 5.10 -19.63
CA PHE A 47 -1.83 5.33 -19.35
C PHE A 47 -2.45 4.26 -18.44
N ASP A 48 -2.19 2.97 -18.61
CA ASP A 48 -2.83 1.93 -17.78
C ASP A 48 -2.27 1.86 -16.36
N ALA A 49 -1.00 2.23 -16.18
CA ALA A 49 -0.39 2.33 -14.86
C ALA A 49 -0.81 3.58 -14.07
N MET A 50 -1.43 4.57 -14.74
CA MET A 50 -1.86 5.84 -14.13
C MET A 50 -3.35 5.87 -13.75
N VAL A 51 -4.15 4.91 -14.18
CA VAL A 51 -5.61 5.03 -14.19
C VAL A 51 -6.32 4.13 -13.17
N ALA A 52 -5.72 3.02 -12.78
CA ALA A 52 -6.36 2.11 -11.82
C ALA A 52 -5.90 2.36 -10.39
N PRO A 53 -6.81 2.39 -9.41
CA PRO A 53 -6.42 2.36 -8.01
C PRO A 53 -5.62 1.09 -7.74
N HIS A 54 -4.47 1.20 -7.04
CA HIS A 54 -3.58 0.08 -6.80
C HIS A 54 -4.16 -0.92 -5.80
N PHE A 55 -4.95 -0.43 -4.85
CA PHE A 55 -5.86 -1.25 -4.06
C PHE A 55 -7.13 -0.46 -3.72
N LYS A 56 -8.20 -1.16 -3.38
CA LYS A 56 -9.46 -0.57 -2.95
C LYS A 56 -9.76 -1.01 -1.53
N LEU A 57 -10.07 -0.06 -0.66
CA LEU A 57 -10.65 -0.34 0.63
C LEU A 57 -12.14 -0.64 0.44
N VAL A 58 -12.57 -1.87 0.74
CA VAL A 58 -13.95 -2.33 0.58
C VAL A 58 -14.70 -2.22 1.89
N GLU A 59 -14.11 -2.69 2.98
CA GLU A 59 -14.64 -2.58 4.35
C GLU A 59 -13.51 -2.20 5.31
N PRO A 60 -13.66 -1.16 6.12
CA PRO A 60 -14.76 -0.19 6.10
C PRO A 60 -14.82 0.61 4.80
N VAL A 61 -15.99 1.17 4.49
CA VAL A 61 -16.16 1.96 3.25
C VAL A 61 -15.23 3.16 3.25
N SER A 62 -14.47 3.31 2.17
CA SER A 62 -13.48 4.37 2.02
C SER A 62 -14.12 5.76 2.10
N TRP A 63 -13.38 6.72 2.69
CA TRP A 63 -13.75 8.12 2.67
C TRP A 63 -13.70 8.75 1.27
N LEU A 64 -12.91 8.14 0.36
CA LEU A 64 -12.68 8.63 -0.98
C LEU A 64 -13.26 7.67 -2.02
N ILE A 65 -14.10 8.18 -2.90
CA ILE A 65 -14.50 7.51 -4.14
C ILE A 65 -13.47 7.91 -5.20
N GLU A 66 -12.62 6.98 -5.59
CA GLU A 66 -11.57 7.23 -6.56
C GLU A 66 -12.15 7.46 -7.96
N SER A 67 -11.56 8.36 -8.70
CA SER A 67 -11.86 8.55 -10.12
C SER A 67 -11.14 7.51 -10.96
N ASP A 68 -11.59 7.34 -12.20
CA ASP A 68 -10.88 6.53 -13.19
C ASP A 68 -9.62 7.24 -13.73
N ARG A 69 -9.33 8.43 -13.22
CA ARG A 69 -8.18 9.25 -13.62
C ARG A 69 -7.28 9.52 -12.44
N GLY A 70 -5.99 9.42 -12.68
CA GLY A 70 -4.97 9.69 -11.70
C GLY A 70 -4.82 8.58 -10.66
N ASP A 71 -3.92 8.79 -9.74
CA ASP A 71 -3.59 7.86 -8.67
C ASP A 71 -3.58 8.60 -7.34
N PRO A 72 -4.76 8.81 -6.74
CA PRO A 72 -4.89 9.57 -5.50
C PRO A 72 -4.17 8.92 -4.32
N GLN A 73 -3.91 7.62 -4.39
CA GLN A 73 -3.35 6.83 -3.29
C GLN A 73 -1.90 7.16 -2.98
N LYS A 74 -1.16 7.75 -3.91
CA LYS A 74 0.25 8.14 -3.70
C LYS A 74 0.41 9.26 -2.68
N THR A 75 -0.59 10.09 -2.48
CA THR A 75 -0.52 11.22 -1.56
C THR A 75 -0.99 10.80 -0.17
N GLY A 76 -0.08 10.82 0.81
CA GLY A 76 -0.43 10.59 2.21
C GLY A 76 -1.14 11.79 2.84
N PRO A 77 -1.76 11.60 4.01
CA PRO A 77 -1.91 10.31 4.69
C PRO A 77 -3.08 9.46 4.22
N CYS A 78 -4.03 9.98 3.43
CA CYS A 78 -5.28 9.32 3.08
C CYS A 78 -5.58 9.26 1.58
N GLY A 79 -4.65 9.63 0.74
CA GLY A 79 -4.89 9.87 -0.66
C GLY A 79 -5.34 11.30 -0.95
N GLY A 80 -5.23 11.72 -2.21
CA GLY A 80 -5.64 13.05 -2.66
C GLY A 80 -7.14 13.10 -2.95
N SER A 81 -7.80 14.16 -2.51
CA SER A 81 -9.21 14.43 -2.76
C SER A 81 -9.37 15.66 -3.64
N ASN A 82 -9.62 15.46 -4.93
CA ASN A 82 -10.00 16.52 -5.86
C ASN A 82 -10.81 15.93 -7.03
N VAL A 83 -11.37 16.80 -7.86
CA VAL A 83 -12.27 16.40 -8.96
C VAL A 83 -11.62 15.48 -10.00
N ASP A 84 -10.29 15.53 -10.11
CA ASP A 84 -9.55 14.71 -11.09
C ASP A 84 -9.11 13.36 -10.51
N TRP A 85 -8.98 13.28 -9.17
CA TRP A 85 -8.36 12.15 -8.47
C TRP A 85 -9.34 11.36 -7.60
N GLY A 86 -10.49 11.94 -7.29
CA GLY A 86 -11.52 11.33 -6.48
C GLY A 86 -12.38 12.36 -5.76
N LYS A 87 -13.44 11.92 -5.15
CA LYS A 87 -14.35 12.74 -4.36
C LYS A 87 -14.68 12.06 -3.03
N GLU A 88 -15.01 12.86 -2.03
CA GLU A 88 -15.43 12.33 -0.74
C GLU A 88 -16.69 11.47 -0.86
N SER A 89 -16.69 10.34 -0.17
CA SER A 89 -17.84 9.45 -0.10
C SER A 89 -18.89 9.91 0.91
N TYR A 90 -18.46 10.75 1.88
CA TYR A 90 -19.24 11.19 3.04
C TYR A 90 -19.73 10.06 3.96
N VAL A 91 -19.26 8.83 3.74
CA VAL A 91 -19.66 7.69 4.55
C VAL A 91 -18.91 7.73 5.88
N VAL A 92 -19.65 7.60 6.96
CA VAL A 92 -19.13 7.36 8.30
C VAL A 92 -19.47 5.93 8.68
N ASN A 93 -18.46 5.09 8.81
CA ASN A 93 -18.65 3.71 9.25
C ASN A 93 -18.81 3.68 10.78
N GLU A 94 -19.70 2.86 11.30
CA GLU A 94 -19.95 2.76 12.74
C GLU A 94 -19.43 1.43 13.28
N ALA A 95 -18.77 1.47 14.44
CA ALA A 95 -18.33 0.27 15.14
C ALA A 95 -18.35 0.49 16.67
N ARG A 96 -18.34 -0.62 17.40
CA ARG A 96 -18.20 -0.62 18.84
C ARG A 96 -16.74 -0.60 19.24
N GLY A 97 -16.36 0.31 20.13
CA GLY A 97 -15.02 0.30 20.71
C GLY A 97 -14.74 -1.00 21.46
N GLY A 98 -13.50 -1.45 21.45
CA GLY A 98 -13.11 -2.72 22.07
C GLY A 98 -13.65 -3.97 21.37
N SER A 99 -14.15 -3.86 20.14
CA SER A 99 -14.53 -4.97 19.26
C SER A 99 -13.52 -5.19 18.14
N MET A 100 -13.78 -6.15 17.29
CA MET A 100 -13.03 -6.35 16.04
C MET A 100 -13.75 -5.61 14.91
N MET A 101 -12.97 -4.95 14.06
CA MET A 101 -13.40 -4.37 12.80
C MET A 101 -12.99 -5.32 11.67
N HIS A 102 -13.93 -5.70 10.82
CA HIS A 102 -13.60 -6.44 9.62
C HIS A 102 -12.92 -5.52 8.61
N LEU A 103 -11.70 -5.87 8.22
CA LEU A 103 -10.97 -5.21 7.14
C LEU A 103 -11.05 -6.09 5.90
N LYS A 104 -11.56 -5.50 4.83
CA LYS A 104 -11.55 -6.11 3.51
C LYS A 104 -11.00 -5.13 2.50
N LEU A 105 -9.99 -5.55 1.77
CA LEU A 105 -9.42 -4.77 0.69
C LEU A 105 -9.21 -5.64 -0.55
N MET A 106 -9.15 -4.99 -1.69
CA MET A 106 -8.93 -5.63 -2.98
C MET A 106 -7.70 -4.99 -3.63
N GLU A 107 -6.61 -5.73 -3.70
CA GLU A 107 -5.41 -5.35 -4.44
C GLU A 107 -5.68 -5.54 -5.93
N THR A 108 -5.62 -4.47 -6.69
CA THR A 108 -5.93 -4.47 -8.12
C THR A 108 -4.68 -4.52 -8.98
N VAL A 109 -3.59 -3.93 -8.49
CA VAL A 109 -2.26 -3.98 -9.08
C VAL A 109 -1.32 -4.63 -8.07
N TYR A 110 -0.70 -5.71 -8.47
CA TYR A 110 0.23 -6.43 -7.59
C TYR A 110 1.46 -5.61 -7.24
N HIS A 111 1.68 -5.46 -5.93
CA HIS A 111 2.91 -4.93 -5.36
C HIS A 111 3.35 -5.82 -4.20
N PRO A 112 4.53 -6.43 -4.26
CA PRO A 112 5.03 -7.18 -3.11
C PRO A 112 5.19 -6.23 -1.90
N GLY A 113 4.92 -6.72 -0.71
CA GLY A 113 5.02 -5.89 0.49
C GLY A 113 4.10 -6.35 1.61
N HIS A 114 3.55 -5.38 2.34
CA HIS A 114 2.63 -5.62 3.45
C HIS A 114 1.71 -4.41 3.66
N TYR A 115 0.69 -4.61 4.49
CA TYR A 115 -0.25 -3.54 4.86
C TYR A 115 -0.13 -3.20 6.35
N ARG A 116 -0.41 -1.94 6.67
CA ARG A 116 -0.51 -1.42 8.03
C ARG A 116 -1.83 -0.68 8.22
N VAL A 117 -2.43 -0.86 9.40
CA VAL A 117 -3.65 -0.16 9.81
C VAL A 117 -3.35 0.71 11.02
N ALA A 118 -3.76 1.98 10.98
CA ALA A 118 -3.61 2.93 12.06
C ALA A 118 -4.91 3.70 12.31
N LEU A 119 -5.05 4.27 13.51
CA LEU A 119 -6.22 5.04 13.93
C LEU A 119 -5.81 6.41 14.47
N ALA A 120 -6.37 7.46 13.90
CA ALA A 120 -6.31 8.82 14.43
C ALA A 120 -7.67 9.22 15.00
N VAL A 121 -7.69 9.83 16.17
CA VAL A 121 -8.95 10.17 16.88
C VAL A 121 -9.43 11.58 16.51
N ASN A 122 -8.55 12.58 16.54
CA ASN A 122 -8.95 13.98 16.38
C ASN A 122 -8.51 14.61 15.06
N SER A 123 -7.44 14.11 14.46
CA SER A 123 -6.85 14.71 13.25
C SER A 123 -6.01 13.69 12.51
N MET A 124 -6.02 13.76 11.18
CA MET A 124 -5.12 12.97 10.33
C MET A 124 -3.63 13.18 10.66
N ASN A 125 -3.28 14.29 11.33
CA ASN A 125 -1.91 14.55 11.78
C ASN A 125 -1.46 13.61 12.93
N GLU A 126 -2.39 12.88 13.55
CA GLU A 126 -2.08 11.84 14.55
C GLU A 126 -1.66 10.51 13.89
N LEU A 127 -1.90 10.37 12.58
CA LEU A 127 -1.49 9.18 11.84
C LEU A 127 0.04 9.07 11.79
N PRO A 128 0.57 7.87 11.88
CA PRO A 128 2.02 7.68 11.82
C PRO A 128 2.54 7.98 10.40
N PRO A 129 3.78 8.46 10.27
CA PRO A 129 4.41 8.61 8.98
C PRO A 129 4.52 7.26 8.28
N ASP A 130 4.78 7.30 6.99
CA ASP A 130 5.08 6.10 6.22
C ASP A 130 6.30 5.38 6.78
N PRO A 131 6.32 4.04 6.69
CA PRO A 131 7.48 3.27 7.12
C PRO A 131 8.71 3.68 6.31
N VAL A 132 9.83 3.85 7.00
CA VAL A 132 11.09 4.19 6.34
C VAL A 132 11.59 2.97 5.59
N ALA A 133 11.62 3.06 4.26
CA ALA A 133 12.07 1.98 3.42
C ALA A 133 13.59 1.78 3.52
N VAL A 134 14.01 0.53 3.60
CA VAL A 134 15.36 0.13 3.23
C VAL A 134 15.41 0.11 1.72
N THR A 135 16.40 0.78 1.12
CA THR A 135 16.53 0.91 -0.32
C THR A 135 17.85 0.39 -0.83
N ARG A 136 17.89 0.05 -2.09
CA ARG A 136 19.12 -0.16 -2.87
C ARG A 136 19.11 0.77 -4.08
N ASP A 137 20.28 1.11 -4.57
CA ASP A 137 20.38 1.86 -5.82
C ASP A 137 20.03 0.95 -7.00
N SER A 138 19.26 1.50 -7.92
CA SER A 138 19.01 0.92 -9.24
C SER A 138 19.77 1.74 -10.29
N ILE A 139 20.38 1.07 -11.24
CA ILE A 139 21.16 1.71 -12.31
C ILE A 139 20.30 2.65 -13.15
N THR A 140 19.02 2.35 -13.30
CA THR A 140 18.14 3.03 -14.26
C THR A 140 16.99 3.82 -13.63
N ARG A 141 16.62 3.51 -12.35
CA ARG A 141 15.38 4.03 -11.73
C ARG A 141 15.58 4.72 -10.38
N GLY A 142 16.83 4.95 -9.98
CA GLY A 142 17.13 5.56 -8.68
C GLY A 142 16.86 4.60 -7.51
N PRO A 143 16.66 5.12 -6.29
CA PRO A 143 16.47 4.29 -5.11
C PRO A 143 15.27 3.34 -5.25
N TRP A 144 15.49 2.08 -4.95
CA TRP A 144 14.52 1.02 -5.07
C TRP A 144 14.26 0.40 -3.70
N SER A 145 13.01 0.30 -3.26
CA SER A 145 12.67 -0.28 -1.96
C SER A 145 12.95 -1.78 -1.92
N ILE A 146 13.44 -2.24 -0.77
CA ILE A 146 13.64 -3.66 -0.48
C ILE A 146 12.65 -4.12 0.58
N SER A 147 12.59 -3.40 1.69
CA SER A 147 11.77 -3.72 2.85
C SER A 147 11.47 -2.47 3.67
N ALA A 148 10.56 -2.59 4.61
CA ALA A 148 10.39 -1.62 5.68
C ALA A 148 10.18 -2.35 7.01
N PRO A 149 10.50 -1.71 8.15
CA PRO A 149 10.23 -2.28 9.45
C PRO A 149 8.73 -2.55 9.63
N ILE A 150 8.40 -3.71 10.18
CA ILE A 150 7.07 -4.05 10.65
C ILE A 150 7.05 -3.83 12.16
N GLN A 151 6.03 -3.12 12.63
CA GLN A 151 5.86 -2.86 14.06
C GLN A 151 5.08 -4.00 14.72
N ASP A 152 5.79 -4.93 15.33
CA ASP A 152 5.23 -6.05 16.09
C ASP A 152 5.93 -6.18 17.45
N PRO A 153 5.20 -6.01 18.57
CA PRO A 153 3.77 -5.65 18.65
C PRO A 153 3.48 -4.22 18.19
N ALA A 154 2.29 -4.03 17.64
CA ALA A 154 1.83 -2.72 17.23
C ALA A 154 1.67 -1.76 18.43
N VAL A 155 2.10 -0.52 18.25
CA VAL A 155 1.99 0.55 19.27
C VAL A 155 1.13 1.68 18.71
N ALA A 156 0.22 2.21 19.53
CA ALA A 156 -0.63 3.34 19.13
C ALA A 156 0.20 4.48 18.49
N PRO A 157 -0.24 5.06 17.38
CA PRO A 157 -1.57 4.94 16.78
C PRO A 157 -1.73 3.76 15.79
N VAL A 158 -0.76 2.86 15.67
CA VAL A 158 -0.87 1.66 14.83
C VAL A 158 -1.74 0.63 15.54
N LEU A 159 -2.75 0.12 14.83
CA LEU A 159 -3.62 -0.95 15.31
C LEU A 159 -3.02 -2.32 14.98
N MET A 160 -2.53 -2.48 13.75
CA MET A 160 -1.91 -3.69 13.26
C MET A 160 -0.96 -3.37 12.11
N ASP A 161 0.17 -4.06 12.05
CA ASP A 161 1.16 -3.93 11.00
C ASP A 161 1.59 -5.31 10.49
N GLY A 162 2.24 -5.35 9.32
CA GLY A 162 2.66 -6.61 8.71
C GLY A 162 1.50 -7.47 8.24
N LEU A 163 0.33 -6.89 7.96
CA LEU A 163 -0.80 -7.62 7.39
C LEU A 163 -0.48 -8.03 5.95
N PHE A 164 -0.98 -9.23 5.58
CA PHE A 164 -0.96 -9.72 4.20
C PHE A 164 0.44 -9.64 3.55
N VAL A 165 1.49 -9.99 4.30
CA VAL A 165 2.85 -10.03 3.75
C VAL A 165 2.90 -10.96 2.55
N HIS A 166 3.29 -10.44 1.40
CA HIS A 166 3.39 -11.23 0.18
C HIS A 166 4.54 -10.75 -0.71
N SER A 167 5.20 -11.69 -1.35
CA SER A 167 6.34 -11.44 -2.26
C SER A 167 6.15 -12.10 -3.62
N THR A 168 5.13 -12.93 -3.76
CA THR A 168 4.83 -13.66 -4.99
C THR A 168 3.51 -13.16 -5.57
N ARG A 169 3.51 -12.86 -6.86
CA ARG A 169 2.29 -12.44 -7.55
C ARG A 169 1.26 -13.56 -7.53
N PRO A 170 0.02 -13.27 -7.11
CA PRO A 170 -1.09 -14.22 -7.21
C PRO A 170 -1.32 -14.68 -8.65
N ALA A 171 -1.88 -15.90 -8.81
CA ALA A 171 -2.21 -16.44 -10.13
C ALA A 171 -3.26 -15.61 -10.88
N ALA A 172 -4.11 -14.90 -10.13
CA ALA A 172 -5.13 -14.01 -10.67
C ALA A 172 -5.16 -12.69 -9.90
N MET A 173 -5.48 -11.59 -10.59
CA MET A 173 -5.77 -10.28 -10.04
C MET A 173 -7.19 -9.89 -10.46
N PRO A 174 -7.92 -9.12 -9.67
CA PRO A 174 -7.55 -8.58 -8.34
C PRO A 174 -7.50 -9.66 -7.25
N GLN A 175 -6.68 -9.42 -6.21
CA GLN A 175 -6.58 -10.25 -5.03
C GLN A 175 -7.36 -9.61 -3.88
N THR A 176 -8.24 -10.37 -3.23
CA THR A 176 -8.93 -9.92 -2.01
C THR A 176 -8.17 -10.38 -0.78
N TRP A 177 -8.04 -9.45 0.18
CA TRP A 177 -7.43 -9.68 1.49
C TRP A 177 -8.42 -9.31 2.59
N GLU A 178 -8.51 -10.13 3.61
CA GLU A 178 -9.44 -9.94 4.74
C GLU A 178 -8.75 -10.23 6.07
N ALA A 179 -9.02 -9.39 7.08
CA ALA A 179 -8.54 -9.60 8.45
C ALA A 179 -9.47 -8.90 9.45
N ASP A 180 -9.49 -9.39 10.68
CA ASP A 180 -10.17 -8.73 11.77
C ASP A 180 -9.16 -7.89 12.58
N ILE A 181 -9.43 -6.59 12.70
CA ILE A 181 -8.55 -5.60 13.31
C ILE A 181 -9.12 -5.22 14.69
N PRO A 182 -8.36 -5.38 15.78
CA PRO A 182 -8.83 -4.98 17.11
C PRO A 182 -8.96 -3.46 17.20
N LEU A 183 -10.14 -2.99 17.58
CA LEU A 183 -10.39 -1.58 17.82
C LEU A 183 -10.15 -1.24 19.31
N PRO A 184 -9.55 -0.08 19.62
CA PRO A 184 -9.45 0.40 20.99
C PRO A 184 -10.83 0.70 21.55
N ASN A 185 -11.01 0.54 22.87
CA ASN A 185 -12.25 0.93 23.52
C ASN A 185 -12.25 2.43 23.82
N LEU A 186 -12.76 3.21 22.87
CA LEU A 186 -12.86 4.68 22.99
C LEU A 186 -14.10 5.21 22.27
N ASN A 187 -14.44 6.48 22.54
CA ASN A 187 -15.45 7.20 21.79
C ASN A 187 -14.77 8.14 20.81
N CYS A 188 -15.28 8.17 19.58
CA CYS A 188 -14.98 9.22 18.61
C CYS A 188 -16.09 9.29 17.57
N ASN A 189 -16.44 10.48 17.11
CA ASN A 189 -17.50 10.70 16.14
C ASN A 189 -17.00 10.66 14.68
N ARG A 190 -15.75 11.05 14.47
CA ARG A 190 -15.13 11.12 13.13
C ARG A 190 -13.64 10.80 13.17
N CYS A 191 -13.28 9.71 13.82
CA CYS A 191 -11.91 9.23 13.74
C CYS A 191 -11.60 8.64 12.36
N VAL A 192 -10.32 8.52 12.08
CA VAL A 192 -9.81 8.09 10.77
C VAL A 192 -9.07 6.78 10.93
N ILE A 193 -9.54 5.74 10.26
CA ILE A 193 -8.75 4.54 10.00
C ILE A 193 -7.92 4.80 8.73
N GLN A 194 -6.62 4.62 8.84
CA GLN A 194 -5.71 4.61 7.70
C GLN A 194 -5.29 3.19 7.39
N VAL A 195 -5.32 2.83 6.12
CA VAL A 195 -4.72 1.61 5.58
C VAL A 195 -3.64 2.03 4.60
N ILE A 196 -2.43 1.57 4.80
CA ILE A 196 -1.35 1.76 3.82
C ILE A 196 -0.89 0.42 3.27
N GLN A 197 -0.48 0.42 2.01
CA GLN A 197 0.28 -0.66 1.39
C GLN A 197 1.72 -0.18 1.24
N PHE A 198 2.64 -0.76 2.01
CA PHE A 198 4.07 -0.60 1.73
C PHE A 198 4.45 -1.51 0.57
N MET A 199 5.18 -0.96 -0.40
CA MET A 199 5.63 -1.70 -1.58
C MET A 199 7.13 -1.99 -1.47
N SER A 200 7.48 -3.26 -1.45
CA SER A 200 8.85 -3.70 -1.68
C SER A 200 9.12 -3.88 -3.17
N ASN A 201 10.37 -3.89 -3.54
CA ASN A 201 10.81 -4.03 -4.92
C ASN A 201 10.18 -3.00 -5.88
N HIS A 202 10.09 -1.75 -5.44
CA HIS A 202 9.40 -0.66 -6.15
C HIS A 202 10.26 0.60 -6.25
N ALA A 203 10.13 1.32 -7.36
CA ALA A 203 10.72 2.63 -7.53
C ALA A 203 10.05 3.67 -6.62
N PHE A 204 10.77 4.74 -6.32
CA PHE A 204 10.20 5.86 -5.56
C PHE A 204 9.06 6.53 -6.34
N ASN A 205 7.87 6.61 -5.74
CA ASN A 205 6.77 7.43 -6.27
C ASN A 205 7.02 8.90 -5.95
N ASN A 206 6.90 9.76 -6.92
CA ASN A 206 7.01 11.20 -6.73
C ASN A 206 5.71 11.90 -7.19
N PRO A 207 4.88 12.39 -6.27
CA PRO A 207 4.96 12.24 -4.80
C PRO A 207 4.61 10.84 -4.33
N GLY A 208 4.83 10.54 -3.05
CA GLY A 208 4.25 9.42 -2.32
C GLY A 208 5.20 8.35 -1.81
N GLY A 209 6.49 8.39 -2.09
CA GLY A 209 7.44 7.44 -1.53
C GLY A 209 7.19 5.99 -1.98
N TYR A 210 7.14 5.07 -1.02
CA TYR A 210 6.96 3.64 -1.27
C TYR A 210 5.66 3.09 -0.67
N SER A 211 4.68 3.97 -0.45
CA SER A 211 3.40 3.56 0.13
C SER A 211 2.23 4.10 -0.70
N TYR A 212 1.16 3.31 -0.74
CA TYR A 212 -0.15 3.75 -1.16
C TYR A 212 -1.06 3.89 0.07
N HIS A 213 -2.00 4.82 0.03
CA HIS A 213 -2.79 5.26 1.17
C HIS A 213 -4.28 5.20 0.89
N HIS A 214 -5.02 4.68 1.87
CA HIS A 214 -6.47 4.77 1.95
C HIS A 214 -6.90 5.10 3.37
N CYS A 215 -8.03 5.77 3.51
CA CYS A 215 -8.67 5.99 4.81
C CYS A 215 -10.15 5.66 4.77
N ALA A 216 -10.70 5.46 5.96
CA ALA A 216 -12.15 5.43 6.21
C ALA A 216 -12.47 6.30 7.41
N ILE A 217 -13.59 6.99 7.38
CA ILE A 217 -14.11 7.72 8.52
C ILE A 217 -14.92 6.78 9.38
N MET A 218 -14.62 6.79 10.67
CA MET A 218 -15.24 5.90 11.66
C MET A 218 -15.94 6.71 12.74
N LYS A 219 -17.04 6.16 13.24
CA LYS A 219 -17.62 6.54 14.53
C LYS A 219 -17.47 5.33 15.46
N LEU A 220 -16.76 5.51 16.55
CA LEU A 220 -16.61 4.49 17.56
C LEU A 220 -17.43 4.87 18.79
N THR A 221 -18.19 3.91 19.31
CA THR A 221 -18.91 4.03 20.56
C THR A 221 -18.29 3.04 21.55
N ALA A 222 -17.73 3.57 22.64
CA ALA A 222 -17.08 2.73 23.65
C ALA A 222 -18.05 1.70 24.24
N ASP A 223 -17.53 0.51 24.50
CA ASP A 223 -18.22 -0.51 25.29
C ASP A 223 -18.18 -0.12 26.77
N PRO A 224 -19.33 0.19 27.41
CA PRO A 224 -19.34 0.62 28.79
C PRO A 224 -18.96 -0.50 29.80
N SER A 225 -18.93 -1.73 29.35
CA SER A 225 -18.50 -2.88 30.15
C SER A 225 -16.98 -3.06 30.20
N LYS A 226 -16.23 -2.29 29.41
CA LYS A 226 -14.76 -2.36 29.32
C LYS A 226 -14.13 -1.02 29.73
N PRO A 227 -12.93 -1.02 30.30
CA PRO A 227 -12.20 0.22 30.53
C PRO A 227 -11.90 0.92 29.20
N LEU A 228 -11.88 2.25 29.24
CA LEU A 228 -11.43 3.03 28.08
C LEU A 228 -9.94 2.81 27.81
N ASP A 229 -9.59 2.75 26.54
CA ASP A 229 -8.21 2.62 26.11
C ASP A 229 -7.51 3.99 26.09
N THR A 230 -6.65 4.23 27.06
CA THR A 230 -5.93 5.49 27.25
C THR A 230 -4.66 5.63 26.42
N ARG A 231 -4.32 4.66 25.59
CA ARG A 231 -3.19 4.73 24.65
C ARG A 231 -3.46 5.70 23.50
N TRP A 232 -4.74 5.95 23.20
CA TRP A 232 -5.20 6.96 22.25
C TRP A 232 -5.65 8.24 22.99
N PRO A 233 -5.53 9.42 22.33
CA PRO A 233 -6.08 10.64 22.90
C PRO A 233 -7.61 10.54 22.99
N ALA A 234 -8.18 11.21 23.99
CA ALA A 234 -9.62 11.41 24.02
C ALA A 234 -10.09 12.30 22.86
N GLU A 235 -11.30 12.07 22.38
CA GLU A 235 -11.91 12.98 21.41
C GLU A 235 -12.03 14.39 21.98
N ARG A 236 -11.56 15.38 21.24
CA ARG A 236 -11.72 16.78 21.59
C ARG A 236 -13.16 17.21 21.34
N ALA A 237 -13.76 17.90 22.31
CA ALA A 237 -15.04 18.55 22.06
C ALA A 237 -14.90 19.49 20.85
N THR A 238 -15.71 19.26 19.82
CA THR A 238 -15.79 20.17 18.67
C THR A 238 -16.23 21.52 19.22
N GLN A 239 -15.39 22.55 19.13
CA GLN A 239 -15.86 23.91 19.33
C GLN A 239 -16.84 24.19 18.19
N GLN A 240 -18.11 24.27 18.53
CA GLN A 240 -19.20 24.69 17.63
C GLN A 240 -19.05 26.15 17.30
#